data_af46de0bb98ee207e7c122eb5c9a1386
#
_entry.id   af46de0bb98ee207e7c122eb5c9a1386
#
_cell.length_a   1.000
_cell.length_b   1.000
_cell.length_c   1.000
_cell.angle_alpha   90.00
_cell.angle_beta   90.00
_cell.angle_gamma   90.00
#
_symmetry.space_group_name_H-M   'P 1'
#
loop_
_entity.id
_entity.type
_entity.pdbx_description
1 polymer ?
#
loop_
_entity_poly.entity_id
_entity_poly.type
_entity_poly.pdbx_seq_one_letter_code
_entity_poly.pdbx_strand_id
1 'polypeptide(L)'
;DRFLVNPVENEYQRIVREHGNAIHGYTIKDVAQILKDTGRYRTVSTSRRGNTITLPNGKVCIPDVVCCQPNSIEYYEVECGNHHQSDFNDKCNKLKSITQNLYFITLNRNDAENKLKPQIEKWIASCGKEQLRLSGITVYLTSISDLAMQKWTYVFNMKDDQPICIENDTTNTEQEGET
;
A
#
# COMPACT_ATOMS: atom_id res chain seq x y z
N ASP A 1 1.12 -49.37 10.05
CA ASP A 1 0.69 -47.96 10.24
C ASP A 1 1.71 -47.06 9.55
N ARG A 2 1.36 -46.60 8.32
CA ARG A 2 2.17 -45.59 7.63
C ARG A 2 1.77 -44.22 8.21
N PHE A 3 2.62 -43.67 9.05
CA PHE A 3 2.55 -42.27 9.40
C PHE A 3 2.74 -41.47 8.11
N LEU A 4 1.67 -40.96 7.56
CA LEU A 4 1.70 -39.91 6.54
C LEU A 4 2.23 -38.66 7.23
N VAL A 5 3.55 -38.50 7.22
CA VAL A 5 4.18 -37.24 7.56
C VAL A 5 3.74 -36.27 6.46
N ASN A 6 2.82 -35.36 6.80
CA ASN A 6 2.50 -34.26 5.89
C ASN A 6 3.82 -33.58 5.52
N PRO A 7 4.15 -33.50 4.23
CA PRO A 7 5.39 -32.80 3.83
C PRO A 7 5.35 -31.41 4.43
N VAL A 8 6.44 -31.04 5.13
CA VAL A 8 6.57 -29.69 5.69
C VAL A 8 6.51 -28.73 4.52
N GLU A 9 5.45 -27.93 4.50
CA GLU A 9 5.24 -26.90 3.47
C GLU A 9 6.46 -25.97 3.46
N ASN A 10 7.12 -25.83 2.31
CA ASN A 10 8.23 -24.89 2.18
C ASN A 10 7.72 -23.44 2.13
N GLU A 11 8.62 -22.48 2.33
CA GLU A 11 8.27 -21.06 2.38
C GLU A 11 7.59 -20.57 1.09
N TYR A 12 8.06 -21.01 -0.07
CA TYR A 12 7.45 -20.66 -1.35
C TYR A 12 5.99 -21.13 -1.45
N GLN A 13 5.73 -22.39 -1.11
CA GLN A 13 4.39 -22.97 -1.13
C GLN A 13 3.45 -22.20 -0.19
N ARG A 14 3.92 -21.86 1.01
CA ARG A 14 3.17 -21.06 1.96
C ARG A 14 2.83 -19.69 1.41
N ILE A 15 3.79 -19.00 0.80
CA ILE A 15 3.58 -17.67 0.20
C ILE A 15 2.55 -17.73 -0.93
N VAL A 16 2.67 -18.69 -1.84
CA VAL A 16 1.73 -18.87 -2.96
C VAL A 16 0.32 -19.17 -2.43
N ARG A 17 0.20 -20.04 -1.42
CA ARG A 17 -1.09 -20.34 -0.80
C ARG A 17 -1.73 -19.11 -0.14
N GLU A 18 -0.94 -18.30 0.58
CA GLU A 18 -1.43 -17.15 1.34
C GLU A 18 -1.77 -15.97 0.44
N HIS A 19 -1.00 -15.73 -0.61
CA HIS A 19 -1.11 -14.54 -1.46
C HIS A 19 -1.53 -14.81 -2.90
N GLY A 20 -1.67 -16.09 -3.30
CA GLY A 20 -2.05 -16.50 -4.65
C GLY A 20 -0.95 -16.30 -5.71
N ASN A 21 0.07 -15.48 -5.43
CA ASN A 21 1.19 -15.14 -6.31
C ASN A 21 2.48 -14.96 -5.50
N ALA A 22 3.55 -15.63 -5.93
CA ALA A 22 4.84 -15.56 -5.23
C ALA A 22 5.45 -14.15 -5.26
N ILE A 23 5.41 -13.46 -6.40
CA ILE A 23 5.96 -12.09 -6.54
C ILE A 23 5.24 -11.17 -5.55
N HIS A 24 3.92 -11.18 -5.54
CA HIS A 24 3.12 -10.38 -4.61
C HIS A 24 3.48 -10.69 -3.15
N GLY A 25 3.53 -11.97 -2.78
CA GLY A 25 3.84 -12.37 -1.41
C GLY A 25 5.25 -12.00 -0.95
N TYR A 26 6.27 -12.14 -1.81
CA TYR A 26 7.63 -11.67 -1.48
C TYR A 26 7.68 -10.14 -1.40
N THR A 27 7.03 -9.44 -2.31
CA THR A 27 6.93 -7.98 -2.28
C THR A 27 6.30 -7.47 -0.97
N ILE A 28 5.24 -8.13 -0.48
CA ILE A 28 4.64 -7.81 0.83
C ILE A 28 5.66 -7.97 1.96
N LYS A 29 6.50 -9.01 1.93
CA LYS A 29 7.54 -9.21 2.94
C LYS A 29 8.60 -8.12 2.90
N ASP A 30 9.04 -7.74 1.69
CA ASP A 30 10.04 -6.68 1.52
C ASP A 30 9.49 -5.34 2.03
N VAL A 31 8.26 -4.99 1.67
CA VAL A 31 7.56 -3.79 2.17
C VAL A 31 7.48 -3.82 3.70
N ALA A 32 7.05 -4.95 4.28
CA ALA A 32 6.96 -5.08 5.72
C ALA A 32 8.32 -4.94 6.41
N GLN A 33 9.39 -5.44 5.80
CA GLN A 33 10.75 -5.28 6.34
C GLN A 33 11.20 -3.82 6.30
N ILE A 34 11.01 -3.14 5.16
CA ILE A 34 11.30 -1.70 5.04
C ILE A 34 10.56 -0.91 6.12
N LEU A 35 9.25 -1.17 6.30
CA LEU A 35 8.44 -0.47 7.30
C LEU A 35 8.91 -0.75 8.74
N LYS A 36 9.35 -1.97 9.06
CA LYS A 36 9.97 -2.30 10.34
C LYS A 36 11.25 -1.52 10.58
N ASP A 37 12.10 -1.45 9.55
CA ASP A 37 13.41 -0.81 9.65
C ASP A 37 13.32 0.71 9.86
N THR A 38 12.17 1.33 9.56
CA THR A 38 11.92 2.74 9.93
C THR A 38 11.89 2.99 11.43
N GLY A 39 11.66 1.97 12.24
CA GLY A 39 11.48 2.10 13.70
C GLY A 39 10.23 2.85 14.14
N ARG A 40 9.36 3.28 13.21
CA ARG A 40 8.12 4.05 13.50
C ARG A 40 7.05 3.22 14.18
N TYR A 41 6.99 1.92 13.87
CA TYR A 41 5.88 1.06 14.23
C TYR A 41 6.21 0.12 15.36
N ARG A 42 5.30 0.00 16.32
CA ARG A 42 5.39 -1.00 17.38
C ARG A 42 5.28 -2.42 16.82
N THR A 43 4.39 -2.62 15.85
CA THR A 43 4.20 -3.89 15.17
C THR A 43 3.94 -3.68 13.68
N VAL A 44 4.45 -4.60 12.85
CA VAL A 44 4.16 -4.70 11.42
C VAL A 44 3.73 -6.13 11.13
N SER A 45 2.51 -6.31 10.64
CA SER A 45 1.89 -7.61 10.38
C SER A 45 1.59 -7.80 8.89
N THR A 46 1.91 -8.98 8.35
CA THR A 46 1.52 -9.44 7.02
C THR A 46 0.56 -10.64 7.07
N SER A 47 0.08 -10.99 8.25
CA SER A 47 -0.80 -12.14 8.45
C SER A 47 -2.20 -11.88 7.91
N ARG A 48 -2.61 -12.56 6.84
CA ARG A 48 -3.98 -12.42 6.30
C ARG A 48 -5.05 -12.65 7.35
N ARG A 49 -4.90 -13.64 8.23
CA ARG A 49 -5.86 -13.89 9.32
C ARG A 49 -5.85 -12.76 10.35
N GLY A 50 -4.66 -12.28 10.73
CA GLY A 50 -4.51 -11.19 11.70
C GLY A 50 -4.96 -9.83 11.13
N ASN A 51 -4.85 -9.64 9.82
CA ASN A 51 -5.21 -8.40 9.11
C ASN A 51 -6.68 -8.39 8.63
N THR A 52 -7.46 -9.44 8.90
CA THR A 52 -8.86 -9.53 8.47
C THR A 52 -9.74 -8.58 9.27
N ILE A 53 -10.42 -7.67 8.58
CA ILE A 53 -11.32 -6.66 9.16
C ILE A 53 -12.72 -6.87 8.57
N THR A 54 -13.71 -7.12 9.43
CA THR A 54 -15.12 -7.18 9.02
C THR A 54 -15.70 -5.77 9.07
N LEU A 55 -16.18 -5.30 7.92
CA LEU A 55 -16.82 -3.99 7.79
C LEU A 55 -18.28 -4.02 8.30
N PRO A 56 -18.88 -2.84 8.64
CA PRO A 56 -20.26 -2.77 9.11
C PRO A 56 -21.29 -3.36 8.15
N ASN A 57 -21.00 -3.38 6.86
CA ASN A 57 -21.87 -3.97 5.82
C ASN A 57 -21.66 -5.49 5.62
N GLY A 58 -20.88 -6.14 6.49
CA GLY A 58 -20.54 -7.56 6.41
C GLY A 58 -19.45 -7.91 5.39
N LYS A 59 -18.98 -6.97 4.57
CA LYS A 59 -17.84 -7.19 3.68
C LYS A 59 -16.55 -7.32 4.48
N VAL A 60 -15.55 -7.98 3.89
CA VAL A 60 -14.23 -8.18 4.49
C VAL A 60 -13.20 -7.33 3.75
N CYS A 61 -12.35 -6.65 4.52
CA CYS A 61 -11.13 -5.99 4.07
C CYS A 61 -9.92 -6.74 4.66
N ILE A 62 -8.92 -7.02 3.84
CA ILE A 62 -7.70 -7.70 4.26
C ILE A 62 -6.51 -6.93 3.69
N PRO A 63 -6.02 -5.91 4.39
CA PRO A 63 -4.81 -5.18 3.98
C PRO A 63 -3.59 -6.09 3.95
N ASP A 64 -2.70 -5.87 2.99
CA ASP A 64 -1.50 -6.67 2.82
C ASP A 64 -0.52 -6.48 4.00
N VAL A 65 -0.35 -5.24 4.45
CA VAL A 65 0.47 -4.92 5.63
C VAL A 65 -0.30 -4.00 6.57
N VAL A 66 -0.30 -4.36 7.85
CA VAL A 66 -0.90 -3.55 8.93
C VAL A 66 0.19 -3.11 9.89
N CYS A 67 0.32 -1.81 10.07
CA CYS A 67 1.31 -1.18 10.92
C CYS A 67 0.64 -0.50 12.10
N CYS A 68 1.01 -0.89 13.33
CA CYS A 68 0.44 -0.30 14.54
C CYS A 68 1.45 0.63 15.21
N GLN A 69 0.98 1.81 15.57
CA GLN A 69 1.60 2.76 16.47
C GLN A 69 0.77 2.83 17.77
N PRO A 70 1.25 3.48 18.86
CA PRO A 70 0.48 3.57 20.10
C PRO A 70 -0.94 4.12 19.92
N ASN A 71 -1.14 5.06 18.99
CA ASN A 71 -2.41 5.79 18.83
C ASN A 71 -2.98 5.72 17.41
N SER A 72 -2.39 4.93 16.51
CA SER A 72 -2.85 4.84 15.12
C SER A 72 -2.54 3.49 14.49
N ILE A 73 -3.33 3.14 13.48
CA ILE A 73 -3.11 1.98 12.63
C ILE A 73 -3.04 2.46 11.19
N GLU A 74 -2.02 2.03 10.47
CA GLU A 74 -1.85 2.30 9.05
C GLU A 74 -1.98 1.00 8.25
N TYR A 75 -2.66 1.08 7.10
CA TYR A 75 -2.96 -0.05 6.24
C TYR A 75 -2.31 0.17 4.88
N TYR A 76 -1.48 -0.79 4.45
CA TYR A 76 -0.74 -0.72 3.21
C TYR A 76 -1.21 -1.82 2.26
N GLU A 77 -1.41 -1.44 1.01
CA GLU A 77 -1.70 -2.35 -0.10
C GLU A 77 -0.49 -2.41 -1.03
N VAL A 78 -0.12 -3.62 -1.43
CA VAL A 78 0.98 -3.88 -2.36
C VAL A 78 0.40 -4.29 -3.71
N GLU A 79 0.71 -3.52 -4.74
CA GLU A 79 0.12 -3.69 -6.06
C GLU A 79 1.19 -4.13 -7.07
N CYS A 80 1.19 -5.43 -7.40
CA CYS A 80 2.17 -6.04 -8.31
C CYS A 80 1.62 -6.42 -9.68
N GLY A 81 0.34 -6.15 -9.94
CA GLY A 81 -0.33 -6.60 -11.16
C GLY A 81 -1.28 -5.58 -11.77
N ASN A 82 -1.89 -5.99 -12.87
CA ASN A 82 -2.98 -5.24 -13.47
C ASN A 82 -4.30 -5.73 -12.86
N HIS A 83 -4.96 -4.87 -12.10
CA HIS A 83 -6.31 -5.12 -11.62
C HIS A 83 -7.33 -4.51 -12.57
N HIS A 84 -8.51 -5.17 -12.70
CA HIS A 84 -9.64 -4.49 -13.31
C HIS A 84 -10.03 -3.27 -12.46
N GLN A 85 -10.43 -2.18 -13.11
CA GLN A 85 -10.79 -0.95 -12.42
C GLN A 85 -11.89 -1.15 -11.37
N SER A 86 -12.85 -2.07 -11.64
CA SER A 86 -13.90 -2.44 -10.69
C SER A 86 -13.37 -3.01 -9.38
N ASP A 87 -12.39 -3.92 -9.48
CA ASP A 87 -11.80 -4.59 -8.33
C ASP A 87 -10.96 -3.61 -7.49
N PHE A 88 -10.22 -2.74 -8.18
CA PHE A 88 -9.48 -1.65 -7.55
C PHE A 88 -10.43 -0.67 -6.83
N ASN A 89 -11.54 -0.30 -7.48
CA ASN A 89 -12.55 0.57 -6.86
C ASN A 89 -13.17 -0.08 -5.60
N ASP A 90 -13.50 -1.39 -5.64
CA ASP A 90 -14.03 -2.10 -4.46
C ASP A 90 -12.99 -2.14 -3.32
N LYS A 91 -11.72 -2.38 -3.64
CA LYS A 91 -10.60 -2.32 -2.69
C LYS A 91 -10.51 -0.94 -2.03
N CYS A 92 -10.43 0.13 -2.80
CA CYS A 92 -10.38 1.51 -2.28
C CYS A 92 -11.61 1.85 -1.43
N ASN A 93 -12.80 1.41 -1.85
CA ASN A 93 -14.04 1.63 -1.10
C ASN A 93 -14.08 0.89 0.23
N LYS A 94 -13.46 -0.29 0.33
CA LYS A 94 -13.27 -1.00 1.60
C LYS A 94 -12.28 -0.29 2.50
N LEU A 95 -11.12 0.11 1.97
CA LEU A 95 -10.09 0.82 2.73
C LEU A 95 -10.61 2.15 3.29
N LYS A 96 -11.29 2.97 2.48
CA LYS A 96 -11.84 4.26 2.95
C LYS A 96 -12.88 4.11 4.07
N SER A 97 -13.42 2.90 4.29
CA SER A 97 -14.35 2.63 5.39
C SER A 97 -13.64 2.41 6.73
N ILE A 98 -12.32 2.18 6.71
CA ILE A 98 -11.53 1.89 7.92
C ILE A 98 -10.43 2.90 8.18
N THR A 99 -10.05 3.71 7.18
CA THR A 99 -8.98 4.71 7.33
C THR A 99 -9.21 5.91 6.41
N GLN A 100 -8.66 7.05 6.78
CA GLN A 100 -8.61 8.24 5.94
C GLN A 100 -7.34 8.28 5.07
N ASN A 101 -6.31 7.51 5.41
CA ASN A 101 -5.06 7.46 4.66
C ASN A 101 -4.95 6.11 3.96
N LEU A 102 -4.95 6.12 2.64
CA LEU A 102 -4.82 4.94 1.79
C LEU A 102 -3.39 4.89 1.25
N TYR A 103 -2.65 3.85 1.60
CA TYR A 103 -1.25 3.67 1.21
C TYR A 103 -1.11 2.56 0.19
N PHE A 104 -0.59 2.89 -1.00
CA PHE A 104 -0.34 1.95 -2.08
C PHE A 104 1.14 1.90 -2.43
N ILE A 105 1.68 0.69 -2.52
CA ILE A 105 3.08 0.42 -2.85
C ILE A 105 3.13 -0.42 -4.11
N THR A 106 3.91 0.00 -5.09
CA THR A 106 4.16 -0.76 -6.32
C THR A 106 5.56 -1.36 -6.34
N LEU A 107 5.77 -2.37 -7.18
CA LEU A 107 7.07 -3.01 -7.33
C LEU A 107 8.15 -2.03 -7.83
N ASN A 108 7.77 -1.12 -8.72
CA ASN A 108 8.67 -0.14 -9.31
C ASN A 108 7.93 1.17 -9.65
N ARG A 109 8.69 2.23 -9.93
CA ARG A 109 8.16 3.57 -10.22
C ARG A 109 7.33 3.60 -11.50
N ASN A 110 7.72 2.84 -12.53
CA ASN A 110 6.95 2.76 -13.78
C ASN A 110 5.53 2.21 -13.55
N ASP A 111 5.38 1.20 -12.69
CA ASP A 111 4.06 0.67 -12.32
C ASP A 111 3.25 1.69 -11.51
N ALA A 112 3.89 2.47 -10.64
CA ALA A 112 3.23 3.56 -9.93
C ALA A 112 2.67 4.60 -10.90
N GLU A 113 3.50 5.09 -11.84
CA GLU A 113 3.15 6.17 -12.75
C GLU A 113 2.14 5.76 -13.83
N ASN A 114 2.39 4.62 -14.49
CA ASN A 114 1.68 4.25 -15.70
C ASN A 114 0.54 3.27 -15.49
N LYS A 115 0.45 2.61 -14.32
CA LYS A 115 -0.62 1.66 -14.02
C LYS A 115 -1.49 2.14 -12.87
N LEU A 116 -0.91 2.39 -11.70
CA LEU A 116 -1.70 2.59 -10.50
C LEU A 116 -2.20 4.02 -10.34
N LYS A 117 -1.38 5.02 -10.66
CA LYS A 117 -1.82 6.42 -10.65
C LYS A 117 -3.08 6.66 -11.47
N PRO A 118 -3.19 6.20 -12.76
CA PRO A 118 -4.42 6.35 -13.54
C PRO A 118 -5.63 5.64 -12.93
N GLN A 119 -5.44 4.51 -12.24
CA GLN A 119 -6.53 3.81 -11.55
C GLN A 119 -7.02 4.59 -10.34
N ILE A 120 -6.10 5.18 -9.57
CA ILE A 120 -6.44 6.06 -8.43
C ILE A 120 -7.23 7.29 -8.93
N GLU A 121 -6.76 7.95 -9.98
CA GLU A 121 -7.44 9.11 -10.57
C GLU A 121 -8.87 8.78 -11.04
N LYS A 122 -9.05 7.64 -11.71
CA LYS A 122 -10.39 7.16 -12.11
C LYS A 122 -11.28 6.84 -10.91
N TRP A 123 -10.73 6.23 -9.85
CA TRP A 123 -11.48 5.97 -8.63
C TRP A 123 -11.90 7.27 -7.95
N ILE A 124 -10.99 8.26 -7.83
CA ILE A 124 -11.28 9.58 -7.28
C ILE A 124 -12.42 10.25 -8.07
N ALA A 125 -12.35 10.24 -9.41
CA ALA A 125 -13.38 10.77 -10.27
C ALA A 125 -14.74 10.06 -10.08
N SER A 126 -14.73 8.74 -9.88
CA SER A 126 -15.94 7.94 -9.69
C SER A 126 -16.63 8.17 -8.34
N CYS A 127 -15.85 8.46 -7.29
CA CYS A 127 -16.39 8.75 -5.95
C CYS A 127 -17.00 10.18 -5.83
N GLY A 128 -16.57 11.08 -6.71
CA GLY A 128 -16.84 12.52 -6.55
C GLY A 128 -15.82 13.18 -5.61
N LYS A 129 -15.06 14.13 -6.14
CA LYS A 129 -13.96 14.82 -5.43
C LYS A 129 -14.44 15.45 -4.11
N GLU A 130 -15.60 16.10 -4.14
CA GLU A 130 -16.17 16.74 -2.96
C GLU A 130 -16.53 15.76 -1.85
N GLN A 131 -17.06 14.58 -2.19
CA GLN A 131 -17.36 13.55 -1.19
C GLN A 131 -16.09 13.02 -0.51
N LEU A 132 -15.02 12.82 -1.28
CA LEU A 132 -13.71 12.39 -0.72
C LEU A 132 -13.09 13.50 0.13
N ARG A 133 -13.23 14.76 -0.28
CA ARG A 133 -12.79 15.93 0.48
C ARG A 133 -13.45 16.01 1.84
N LEU A 134 -14.78 15.88 1.88
CA LEU A 134 -15.55 15.88 3.13
C LEU A 134 -15.20 14.71 4.05
N SER A 135 -14.82 13.58 3.47
CA SER A 135 -14.35 12.39 4.21
C SER A 135 -12.89 12.51 4.68
N GLY A 136 -12.17 13.56 4.27
CA GLY A 136 -10.76 13.79 4.65
C GLY A 136 -9.79 12.75 4.11
N ILE A 137 -10.13 12.11 2.97
CA ILE A 137 -9.30 11.05 2.38
C ILE A 137 -8.01 11.63 1.79
N THR A 138 -6.91 10.94 2.05
CA THR A 138 -5.62 11.16 1.40
C THR A 138 -5.11 9.83 0.85
N VAL A 139 -4.65 9.82 -0.39
CA VAL A 139 -4.06 8.64 -1.03
C VAL A 139 -2.57 8.86 -1.24
N TYR A 140 -1.78 7.91 -0.78
CA TYR A 140 -0.33 7.90 -0.92
C TYR A 140 0.06 6.77 -1.87
N LEU A 141 0.90 7.08 -2.84
CA LEU A 141 1.41 6.12 -3.82
C LEU A 141 2.93 6.24 -3.91
N THR A 142 3.61 5.10 -3.84
CA THR A 142 5.05 5.03 -4.01
C THR A 142 5.50 3.68 -4.58
N SER A 143 6.77 3.58 -4.96
CA SER A 143 7.45 2.31 -5.26
C SER A 143 8.22 1.78 -4.05
N ILE A 144 8.60 0.49 -4.09
CA ILE A 144 9.44 -0.10 -3.03
C ILE A 144 10.74 0.69 -2.85
N SER A 145 11.40 1.08 -3.95
CA SER A 145 12.66 1.82 -3.89
C SER A 145 12.50 3.19 -3.24
N ASP A 146 11.41 3.90 -3.56
CA ASP A 146 11.13 5.20 -2.97
C ASP A 146 10.69 5.06 -1.51
N LEU A 147 9.91 4.02 -1.17
CA LEU A 147 9.54 3.70 0.22
C LEU A 147 10.78 3.46 1.09
N ALA A 148 11.77 2.72 0.57
CA ALA A 148 13.04 2.49 1.27
C ALA A 148 13.81 3.79 1.56
N MET A 149 13.61 4.81 0.74
CA MET A 149 14.12 6.17 0.94
C MET A 149 13.16 7.06 1.75
N GLN A 150 12.06 6.50 2.28
CA GLN A 150 10.99 7.19 2.99
C GLN A 150 10.34 8.31 2.16
N LYS A 151 10.20 8.10 0.86
CA LYS A 151 9.61 9.06 -0.09
C LYS A 151 8.28 8.56 -0.63
N TRP A 152 7.35 9.49 -0.85
CA TRP A 152 6.10 9.25 -1.56
C TRP A 152 6.22 9.82 -2.96
N THR A 153 5.95 9.00 -3.99
CA THR A 153 6.01 9.46 -5.39
C THR A 153 4.84 10.39 -5.70
N TYR A 154 3.65 10.05 -5.19
CA TYR A 154 2.43 10.85 -5.36
C TYR A 154 1.65 10.91 -4.05
N VAL A 155 1.09 12.08 -3.75
CA VAL A 155 0.13 12.28 -2.66
C VAL A 155 -1.10 12.99 -3.20
N PHE A 156 -2.24 12.30 -3.18
CA PHE A 156 -3.53 12.85 -3.57
C PHE A 156 -4.26 13.32 -2.32
N ASN A 157 -4.06 14.56 -1.93
CA ASN A 157 -4.76 15.17 -0.80
C ASN A 157 -6.06 15.80 -1.30
N MET A 158 -7.19 15.24 -0.90
CA MET A 158 -8.50 15.74 -1.33
C MET A 158 -8.91 17.06 -0.68
N LYS A 159 -8.18 17.51 0.36
CA LYS A 159 -8.43 18.81 1.01
C LYS A 159 -7.98 19.97 0.11
N ASP A 160 -6.98 19.74 -0.73
CA ASP A 160 -6.41 20.72 -1.63
C ASP A 160 -6.97 20.53 -3.04
N ASP A 161 -7.19 21.62 -3.78
CA ASP A 161 -7.80 21.57 -5.12
C ASP A 161 -6.90 20.95 -6.20
N GLN A 162 -5.65 20.70 -5.88
CA GLN A 162 -4.67 20.05 -6.76
C GLN A 162 -4.06 18.83 -6.04
N PRO A 163 -3.90 17.66 -6.71
CA PRO A 163 -3.06 16.61 -6.18
C PRO A 163 -1.62 17.15 -6.08
N ILE A 164 -1.07 17.15 -4.88
CA ILE A 164 0.32 17.55 -4.67
C ILE A 164 1.18 16.39 -5.18
N CYS A 165 1.73 16.50 -6.39
CA CYS A 165 2.89 15.70 -6.76
C CYS A 165 4.06 16.21 -5.93
N ILE A 166 4.45 15.47 -4.90
CA ILE A 166 5.72 15.71 -4.22
C ILE A 166 6.80 15.06 -5.10
N GLU A 167 7.14 15.70 -6.21
CA GLU A 167 8.44 15.47 -6.82
C GLU A 167 9.47 16.03 -5.84
N ASN A 168 10.12 15.16 -5.08
CA ASN A 168 11.29 15.58 -4.33
C ASN A 168 12.40 15.86 -5.34
N ASP A 169 12.52 17.09 -5.76
CA ASP A 169 13.66 17.61 -6.51
C ASP A 169 14.94 17.37 -5.68
N THR A 170 15.66 16.30 -6.04
CA THR A 170 17.04 16.10 -5.63
C THR A 170 17.97 16.78 -6.63
N THR A 171 17.76 18.07 -6.87
CA THR A 171 18.75 18.89 -7.58
C THR A 171 18.85 20.23 -6.85
N ASN A 172 19.73 20.28 -5.86
CA ASN A 172 20.55 21.46 -5.55
C ASN A 172 21.31 21.24 -4.25
N THR A 173 22.49 20.64 -4.35
CA THR A 173 23.61 20.96 -3.47
C THR A 173 24.93 20.51 -4.14
N GLU A 174 25.25 21.12 -5.25
CA GLU A 174 26.64 21.22 -5.71
C GLU A 174 26.77 22.58 -6.40
N GLN A 175 27.16 23.57 -5.64
CA GLN A 175 27.99 24.70 -6.03
C GLN A 175 28.00 25.71 -4.90
N GLU A 176 29.10 25.70 -4.17
CA GLU A 176 29.79 26.92 -3.74
C GLU A 176 30.89 26.48 -2.78
N GLY A 177 32.13 26.59 -3.28
CA GLY A 177 33.32 26.33 -2.47
C GLY A 177 34.60 26.36 -3.27
N GLU A 178 34.76 27.32 -4.17
CA GLU A 178 36.10 27.78 -4.64
C GLU A 178 36.17 29.29 -4.55
N THR A 179 36.88 29.74 -3.55
CA THR A 179 37.82 30.88 -3.58
C THR A 179 38.69 30.83 -2.36
#